data_cb44c18ecb29bacb27834d140e41e014
#
_entry.id   cb44c18ecb29bacb27834d140e41e014
#
_cell.length_a   1.000
_cell.length_b   1.000
_cell.length_c   1.000
_cell.angle_alpha   90.00
_cell.angle_beta   90.00
_cell.angle_gamma   90.00
#
_symmetry.space_group_name_H-M   'P 1'
#
loop_
_entity.id
_entity.type
_entity.pdbx_description
1 polymer ?
#
loop_
_entity_poly.entity_id
_entity_poly.type
_entity_poly.pdbx_seq_one_letter_code
_entity_poly.pdbx_strand_id
1 'polypeptide(L)'
;NIDMLIDNYQRQSHENKELLLILNNDDFDIDLIKNKTRGIPNVYIYQLSQETTLGDCLNYGVAHASGHYIAKMDDDDYYGSNYLLDALLAFNYSGADVIGKDSYFCYVESKNVMAIKQPGKDNRFSDFVSGGTLIIKKYVFEKIKFQSCNRGEDTNFLKECKMNGFTIYSSDKYNFIQMRYKNTAAHTWQIQDEDYLKNCQVVKDEFDKKLSFI
;
A
#
# COMPACT_ATOMS: atom_id res chain seq x y z
N ASN A 1 -6.18 -10.84 -3.87
CA ASN A 1 -7.39 -10.98 -3.03
C ASN A 1 -8.39 -9.85 -3.34
N ILE A 2 -9.15 -10.03 -4.43
CA ILE A 2 -10.01 -8.97 -4.97
C ILE A 2 -11.08 -8.49 -3.97
N ASP A 3 -11.62 -9.37 -3.13
CA ASP A 3 -12.68 -8.99 -2.19
C ASP A 3 -12.13 -8.05 -1.10
N MET A 4 -10.97 -8.36 -0.54
CA MET A 4 -10.30 -7.49 0.43
C MET A 4 -9.96 -6.11 -0.17
N LEU A 5 -9.52 -6.07 -1.41
CA LEU A 5 -9.19 -4.83 -2.10
C LEU A 5 -10.43 -3.97 -2.32
N ILE A 6 -11.55 -4.57 -2.75
CA ILE A 6 -12.85 -3.88 -2.89
C ILE A 6 -13.33 -3.36 -1.54
N ASP A 7 -13.28 -4.19 -0.48
CA ASP A 7 -13.65 -3.80 0.87
C ASP A 7 -12.79 -2.64 1.39
N ASN A 8 -11.49 -2.68 1.15
CA ASN A 8 -10.56 -1.60 1.51
C ASN A 8 -10.92 -0.29 0.80
N TYR A 9 -11.25 -0.34 -0.50
CA TYR A 9 -11.67 0.84 -1.26
C TYR A 9 -13.00 1.41 -0.77
N GLN A 10 -14.02 0.57 -0.61
CA GLN A 10 -15.35 1.01 -0.17
C GLN A 10 -15.33 1.58 1.24
N ARG A 11 -14.47 1.04 2.12
CA ARG A 11 -14.32 1.48 3.51
C ARG A 11 -13.75 2.88 3.65
N GLN A 12 -12.98 3.40 2.67
CA GLN A 12 -12.35 4.71 2.80
C GLN A 12 -13.38 5.82 2.94
N SER A 13 -13.25 6.62 4.00
CA SER A 13 -14.12 7.77 4.31
C SER A 13 -13.92 8.95 3.33
N HIS A 14 -12.75 9.05 2.69
CA HIS A 14 -12.52 10.03 1.64
C HIS A 14 -13.35 9.69 0.40
N GLU A 15 -14.28 10.57 0.02
CA GLU A 15 -15.26 10.32 -1.05
C GLU A 15 -14.69 10.54 -2.46
N ASN A 16 -13.84 11.56 -2.63
CA ASN A 16 -13.26 11.89 -3.94
C ASN A 16 -12.09 10.96 -4.27
N LYS A 17 -12.42 9.73 -4.64
CA LYS A 17 -11.46 8.65 -4.94
C LYS A 17 -11.88 7.84 -6.16
N GLU A 18 -10.91 7.22 -6.78
CA GLU A 18 -11.09 6.21 -7.82
C GLU A 18 -10.25 4.98 -7.50
N LEU A 19 -10.62 3.84 -8.04
CA LEU A 19 -9.89 2.57 -7.93
C LEU A 19 -9.52 2.08 -9.33
N LEU A 20 -8.23 1.91 -9.58
CA LEU A 20 -7.73 1.30 -10.80
C LEU A 20 -7.22 -0.11 -10.47
N LEU A 21 -7.92 -1.12 -10.92
CA LEU A 21 -7.53 -2.51 -10.81
C LEU A 21 -6.69 -2.89 -12.03
N ILE A 22 -5.40 -3.13 -11.82
CA ILE A 22 -4.49 -3.55 -12.86
C ILE A 22 -4.24 -5.06 -12.69
N LEU A 23 -4.85 -5.84 -13.55
CA LEU A 23 -4.78 -7.29 -13.52
C LEU A 23 -3.67 -7.76 -14.49
N ASN A 24 -2.61 -8.37 -13.99
CA ASN A 24 -1.49 -8.87 -14.79
C ASN A 24 -1.39 -10.40 -14.76
N ASN A 25 -2.51 -11.07 -14.84
CA ASN A 25 -2.59 -12.51 -14.99
C ASN A 25 -3.66 -12.83 -16.04
N ASP A 26 -3.31 -13.63 -17.03
CA ASP A 26 -4.19 -13.99 -18.14
C ASP A 26 -5.33 -14.92 -17.71
N ASP A 27 -5.19 -15.60 -16.55
CA ASP A 27 -6.20 -16.51 -15.99
C ASP A 27 -7.30 -15.78 -15.18
N PHE A 28 -7.22 -14.46 -15.00
CA PHE A 28 -8.28 -13.74 -14.28
C PHE A 28 -9.59 -13.72 -15.06
N ASP A 29 -10.66 -14.16 -14.40
CA ASP A 29 -12.03 -14.00 -14.89
C ASP A 29 -12.48 -12.53 -14.72
N ILE A 30 -12.33 -11.78 -15.80
CA ILE A 30 -12.69 -10.35 -15.85
C ILE A 30 -14.18 -10.14 -15.60
N ASP A 31 -15.03 -11.02 -16.12
CA ASP A 31 -16.49 -10.86 -15.96
C ASP A 31 -16.90 -11.09 -14.51
N LEU A 32 -16.26 -12.01 -13.81
CA LEU A 32 -16.43 -12.17 -12.36
C LEU A 32 -16.00 -10.89 -11.62
N ILE A 33 -14.85 -10.30 -11.96
CA ILE A 33 -14.36 -9.08 -11.32
C ILE A 33 -15.29 -7.90 -11.62
N LYS A 34 -15.75 -7.73 -12.86
CA LYS A 34 -16.74 -6.71 -13.23
C LYS A 34 -18.07 -6.90 -12.47
N ASN A 35 -18.50 -8.15 -12.27
CA ASN A 35 -19.70 -8.41 -11.48
C ASN A 35 -19.54 -8.04 -10.01
N LYS A 36 -18.38 -8.34 -9.41
CA LYS A 36 -18.06 -7.95 -8.03
C LYS A 36 -17.99 -6.44 -7.83
N THR A 37 -17.56 -5.69 -8.83
CA THR A 37 -17.43 -4.24 -8.77
C THR A 37 -18.65 -3.48 -9.29
N ARG A 38 -19.68 -4.21 -9.78
CA ARG A 38 -20.91 -3.61 -10.31
C ARG A 38 -21.59 -2.71 -9.28
N GLY A 39 -21.83 -1.46 -9.65
CA GLY A 39 -22.47 -0.47 -8.79
C GLY A 39 -21.56 0.23 -7.80
N ILE A 40 -20.27 -0.11 -7.75
CA ILE A 40 -19.27 0.64 -6.99
C ILE A 40 -18.78 1.79 -7.88
N PRO A 41 -18.89 3.05 -7.45
CA PRO A 41 -18.53 4.19 -8.28
C PRO A 41 -16.99 4.28 -8.46
N ASN A 42 -16.59 4.82 -9.63
CA ASN A 42 -15.20 5.15 -9.96
C ASN A 42 -14.22 3.96 -9.87
N VAL A 43 -14.67 2.77 -10.25
CA VAL A 43 -13.81 1.57 -10.37
C VAL A 43 -13.52 1.32 -11.84
N TYR A 44 -12.24 1.24 -12.18
CA TYR A 44 -11.74 0.97 -13.53
C TYR A 44 -10.90 -0.31 -13.52
N ILE A 45 -11.12 -1.19 -14.50
CA ILE A 45 -10.46 -2.49 -14.59
C ILE A 45 -9.65 -2.52 -15.88
N TYR A 46 -8.37 -2.81 -15.75
CA TYR A 46 -7.44 -2.99 -16.87
C TYR A 46 -6.78 -4.36 -16.76
N GLN A 47 -6.70 -5.07 -17.87
CA GLN A 47 -5.95 -6.32 -17.95
C GLN A 47 -4.69 -6.09 -18.77
N LEU A 48 -3.56 -6.51 -18.22
CA LEU A 48 -2.26 -6.54 -18.88
C LEU A 48 -1.78 -7.99 -18.96
N SER A 49 -0.90 -8.29 -19.92
CA SER A 49 -0.27 -9.60 -20.01
C SER A 49 0.42 -9.98 -18.70
N GLN A 50 0.38 -11.25 -18.34
CA GLN A 50 1.10 -11.80 -17.18
C GLN A 50 2.62 -11.57 -17.23
N GLU A 51 3.19 -11.32 -18.41
CA GLU A 51 4.61 -10.96 -18.59
C GLU A 51 4.92 -9.52 -18.16
N THR A 52 3.88 -8.68 -17.93
CA THR A 52 4.07 -7.30 -17.49
C THR A 52 4.57 -7.28 -16.05
N THR A 53 5.67 -6.59 -15.80
CA THR A 53 6.24 -6.50 -14.45
C THR A 53 5.35 -5.69 -13.51
N LEU A 54 5.50 -5.88 -12.20
CA LEU A 54 4.77 -5.10 -11.20
C LEU A 54 5.03 -3.60 -11.36
N GLY A 55 6.29 -3.19 -11.60
CA GLY A 55 6.63 -1.79 -11.83
C GLY A 55 5.93 -1.20 -13.06
N ASP A 56 5.83 -1.96 -14.15
CA ASP A 56 5.12 -1.52 -15.37
C ASP A 56 3.60 -1.46 -15.15
N CYS A 57 3.03 -2.40 -14.38
CA CYS A 57 1.62 -2.36 -13.98
C CYS A 57 1.31 -1.08 -13.16
N LEU A 58 2.17 -0.74 -12.20
CA LEU A 58 2.03 0.47 -11.40
C LEU A 58 2.12 1.73 -12.28
N ASN A 59 3.10 1.80 -13.19
CA ASN A 59 3.23 2.92 -14.13
C ASN A 59 2.01 3.04 -15.06
N TYR A 60 1.45 1.91 -15.50
CA TYR A 60 0.23 1.90 -16.30
C TYR A 60 -0.95 2.50 -15.50
N GLY A 61 -1.11 2.08 -14.23
CA GLY A 61 -2.12 2.64 -13.33
C GLY A 61 -1.95 4.15 -13.14
N VAL A 62 -0.74 4.62 -12.88
CA VAL A 62 -0.43 6.05 -12.74
C VAL A 62 -0.79 6.85 -13.99
N ALA A 63 -0.51 6.31 -15.18
CA ALA A 63 -0.82 6.98 -16.45
C ALA A 63 -2.34 7.14 -16.69
N HIS A 64 -3.14 6.23 -16.17
CA HIS A 64 -4.61 6.24 -16.32
C HIS A 64 -5.34 6.90 -15.14
N ALA A 65 -4.67 7.13 -14.03
CA ALA A 65 -5.26 7.80 -12.88
C ALA A 65 -5.58 9.27 -13.18
N SER A 66 -6.72 9.77 -12.71
CA SER A 66 -7.14 11.16 -12.83
C SER A 66 -6.80 12.00 -11.60
N GLY A 67 -6.60 11.36 -10.44
CA GLY A 67 -6.35 12.01 -9.16
C GLY A 67 -5.01 12.75 -9.07
N HIS A 68 -4.92 13.72 -8.16
CA HIS A 68 -3.67 14.45 -7.85
C HIS A 68 -2.73 13.66 -6.93
N TYR A 69 -3.24 12.65 -6.26
CA TYR A 69 -2.49 11.75 -5.39
C TYR A 69 -2.67 10.31 -5.87
N ILE A 70 -1.60 9.56 -5.88
CA ILE A 70 -1.59 8.14 -6.24
C ILE A 70 -1.33 7.33 -4.99
N ALA A 71 -2.28 6.50 -4.60
CA ALA A 71 -2.15 5.56 -3.48
C ALA A 71 -1.90 4.14 -4.03
N LYS A 72 -0.74 3.55 -3.73
CA LYS A 72 -0.49 2.13 -3.94
C LYS A 72 -1.10 1.36 -2.77
N MET A 73 -1.99 0.44 -3.07
CA MET A 73 -2.62 -0.43 -2.08
C MET A 73 -2.38 -1.89 -2.47
N ASP A 74 -1.83 -2.66 -1.55
CA ASP A 74 -1.64 -4.10 -1.74
C ASP A 74 -2.97 -4.84 -1.49
N ASP A 75 -3.21 -5.92 -2.19
CA ASP A 75 -4.51 -6.63 -2.19
C ASP A 75 -4.65 -7.62 -1.02
N ASP A 76 -3.61 -7.77 -0.22
CA ASP A 76 -3.54 -8.68 0.93
C ASP A 76 -3.40 -7.97 2.29
N ASP A 77 -3.31 -6.63 2.31
CA ASP A 77 -3.20 -5.82 3.52
C ASP A 77 -4.53 -5.16 3.91
N TYR A 78 -4.65 -4.78 5.18
CA TYR A 78 -5.84 -4.09 5.70
C TYR A 78 -5.61 -2.58 5.77
N TYR A 79 -6.51 -1.82 5.13
CA TYR A 79 -6.53 -0.35 5.16
C TYR A 79 -7.78 0.13 5.89
N GLY A 80 -7.61 0.84 7.01
CA GLY A 80 -8.69 1.41 7.81
C GLY A 80 -9.43 2.53 7.08
N SER A 81 -10.59 2.91 7.61
CA SER A 81 -11.50 3.87 6.95
C SER A 81 -10.88 5.25 6.72
N ASN A 82 -9.98 5.68 7.58
CA ASN A 82 -9.35 7.00 7.51
C ASN A 82 -7.96 6.98 6.85
N TYR A 83 -7.52 5.85 6.30
CA TYR A 83 -6.16 5.71 5.75
C TYR A 83 -5.83 6.79 4.70
N LEU A 84 -6.71 7.02 3.72
CA LEU A 84 -6.51 8.05 2.71
C LEU A 84 -6.64 9.47 3.30
N LEU A 85 -7.58 9.68 4.21
CA LEU A 85 -7.79 10.99 4.83
C LEU A 85 -6.58 11.40 5.67
N ASP A 86 -6.04 10.49 6.49
CA ASP A 86 -4.86 10.74 7.33
C ASP A 86 -3.64 11.07 6.47
N ALA A 87 -3.46 10.37 5.35
CA ALA A 87 -2.37 10.66 4.43
C ALA A 87 -2.52 12.04 3.77
N LEU A 88 -3.74 12.44 3.38
CA LEU A 88 -3.99 13.78 2.84
C LEU A 88 -3.71 14.87 3.89
N LEU A 89 -4.08 14.64 5.15
CA LEU A 89 -3.71 15.54 6.24
C LEU A 89 -2.19 15.59 6.43
N ALA A 90 -1.50 14.44 6.32
CA ALA A 90 -0.04 14.38 6.42
C ALA A 90 0.66 15.18 5.32
N PHE A 91 0.15 15.21 4.08
CA PHE A 91 0.65 16.10 3.04
C PHE A 91 0.53 17.57 3.42
N ASN A 92 -0.59 17.96 4.06
CA ASN A 92 -0.84 19.35 4.42
C ASN A 92 0.13 19.86 5.49
N TYR A 93 0.37 19.08 6.55
CA TYR A 93 1.22 19.56 7.64
C TYR A 93 2.72 19.29 7.41
N SER A 94 3.11 18.25 6.65
CA SER A 94 4.52 17.95 6.39
C SER A 94 5.06 18.68 5.15
N GLY A 95 4.21 18.99 4.19
CA GLY A 95 4.61 19.50 2.88
C GLY A 95 5.30 18.47 1.98
N ALA A 96 5.46 17.22 2.43
CA ALA A 96 6.19 16.17 1.72
C ALA A 96 5.61 15.85 0.33
N ASP A 97 6.40 15.18 -0.50
CA ASP A 97 6.03 14.76 -1.85
C ASP A 97 5.50 13.33 -1.87
N VAL A 98 5.99 12.51 -0.94
CA VAL A 98 5.61 11.12 -0.72
C VAL A 98 5.26 10.92 0.75
N ILE A 99 4.11 10.33 1.02
CA ILE A 99 3.68 9.86 2.34
C ILE A 99 3.65 8.34 2.34
N GLY A 100 4.05 7.75 3.46
CA GLY A 100 3.90 6.32 3.73
C GLY A 100 4.06 6.05 5.22
N LYS A 101 4.32 4.80 5.59
CA LYS A 101 4.52 4.40 6.98
C LYS A 101 5.83 3.60 7.09
N ASP A 102 6.77 4.07 7.91
CA ASP A 102 7.95 3.30 8.34
C ASP A 102 7.63 2.52 9.64
N SER A 103 6.74 3.11 10.48
CA SER A 103 6.14 2.42 11.63
C SER A 103 4.67 2.12 11.35
N TYR A 104 4.23 0.88 11.56
CA TYR A 104 2.86 0.45 11.29
C TYR A 104 2.50 -0.83 12.05
N PHE A 105 1.21 -1.11 12.18
CA PHE A 105 0.73 -2.37 12.74
C PHE A 105 0.92 -3.51 11.74
N CYS A 106 1.27 -4.68 12.25
CA CYS A 106 1.32 -5.92 11.49
C CYS A 106 0.67 -7.06 12.29
N TYR A 107 0.07 -8.00 11.57
CA TYR A 107 -0.44 -9.24 12.14
C TYR A 107 0.32 -10.41 11.53
N VAL A 108 0.93 -11.24 12.38
CA VAL A 108 1.64 -12.44 11.99
C VAL A 108 0.78 -13.66 12.34
N GLU A 109 0.08 -14.18 11.33
CA GLU A 109 -0.93 -15.23 11.51
C GLU A 109 -0.34 -16.54 12.06
N SER A 110 0.88 -16.91 11.64
CA SER A 110 1.55 -18.15 12.11
C SER A 110 1.81 -18.16 13.61
N LYS A 111 1.98 -16.97 14.21
CA LYS A 111 2.24 -16.75 15.64
C LYS A 111 1.00 -16.22 16.37
N ASN A 112 -0.05 -15.86 15.64
CA ASN A 112 -1.26 -15.22 16.15
C ASN A 112 -0.96 -13.96 16.98
N VAL A 113 -0.05 -13.10 16.50
CA VAL A 113 0.33 -11.89 17.24
C VAL A 113 0.13 -10.64 16.40
N MET A 114 -0.36 -9.56 17.06
CA MET A 114 -0.30 -8.20 16.58
C MET A 114 0.94 -7.51 17.12
N ALA A 115 1.64 -6.80 16.25
CA ALA A 115 2.85 -6.06 16.61
C ALA A 115 2.90 -4.70 15.91
N ILE A 116 3.77 -3.80 16.40
CA ILE A 116 4.16 -2.58 15.71
C ILE A 116 5.53 -2.83 15.07
N LYS A 117 5.60 -2.73 13.75
CA LYS A 117 6.84 -2.77 12.98
C LYS A 117 7.57 -1.45 13.15
N GLN A 118 8.90 -1.49 13.33
CA GLN A 118 9.75 -0.31 13.45
C GLN A 118 9.20 0.77 14.42
N PRO A 119 8.92 0.45 15.70
CA PRO A 119 8.29 1.36 16.63
C PRO A 119 9.10 2.66 16.78
N GLY A 120 8.40 3.82 16.81
CA GLY A 120 8.99 5.14 16.96
C GLY A 120 9.55 5.75 15.68
N LYS A 121 9.27 5.15 14.52
CA LYS A 121 9.63 5.72 13.21
C LYS A 121 8.48 6.41 12.49
N ASP A 122 7.40 6.69 13.19
CA ASP A 122 6.27 7.46 12.72
C ASP A 122 6.47 8.98 12.92
N ASN A 123 5.67 9.78 12.22
CA ASN A 123 5.60 11.25 12.30
C ASN A 123 6.94 11.96 12.09
N ARG A 124 7.67 11.58 11.04
CA ARG A 124 8.98 12.15 10.73
C ARG A 124 9.34 12.06 9.23
N PHE A 125 10.22 12.93 8.77
CA PHE A 125 10.88 12.73 7.50
C PHE A 125 11.74 11.46 7.55
N SER A 126 11.68 10.67 6.49
CA SER A 126 12.33 9.36 6.40
C SER A 126 12.95 9.15 5.02
N ASP A 127 13.94 8.28 4.95
CA ASP A 127 14.49 7.82 3.68
C ASP A 127 13.74 6.61 3.12
N PHE A 128 12.90 6.01 3.95
CA PHE A 128 12.17 4.78 3.63
C PHE A 128 10.79 4.76 4.29
N VAL A 129 9.82 4.25 3.56
CA VAL A 129 8.49 3.85 4.05
C VAL A 129 8.07 2.55 3.37
N SER A 130 7.16 1.79 3.98
CA SER A 130 6.72 0.49 3.43
C SER A 130 6.01 0.66 2.08
N GLY A 131 6.35 -0.20 1.12
CA GLY A 131 5.83 -0.17 -0.25
C GLY A 131 4.30 -0.26 -0.35
N GLY A 132 3.66 -1.06 0.52
CA GLY A 132 2.20 -1.16 0.60
C GLY A 132 1.51 0.09 1.18
N THR A 133 2.28 1.10 1.61
CA THR A 133 1.72 2.32 2.22
C THR A 133 1.98 3.59 1.42
N LEU A 134 2.48 3.48 0.20
CA LEU A 134 2.88 4.63 -0.61
C LEU A 134 1.67 5.46 -1.07
N ILE A 135 1.66 6.74 -0.74
CA ILE A 135 0.80 7.75 -1.34
C ILE A 135 1.69 8.88 -1.85
N ILE A 136 1.55 9.22 -3.12
CA ILE A 136 2.52 10.01 -3.88
C ILE A 136 1.78 11.14 -4.59
N LYS A 137 2.28 12.37 -4.50
CA LYS A 137 1.78 13.47 -5.35
C LYS A 137 2.05 13.14 -6.82
N LYS A 138 1.02 13.19 -7.66
CA LYS A 138 1.10 12.72 -9.06
C LYS A 138 2.22 13.38 -9.87
N TYR A 139 2.55 14.65 -9.60
CA TYR A 139 3.61 15.36 -10.32
C TYR A 139 5.01 14.73 -10.14
N VAL A 140 5.23 13.93 -9.08
CA VAL A 140 6.50 13.19 -8.89
C VAL A 140 6.76 12.28 -10.07
N PHE A 141 5.69 11.69 -10.65
CA PHE A 141 5.77 10.79 -11.78
C PHE A 141 6.13 11.46 -13.12
N GLU A 142 6.17 12.78 -13.17
CA GLU A 142 6.72 13.51 -14.33
C GLU A 142 8.24 13.31 -14.45
N LYS A 143 8.93 13.02 -13.33
CA LYS A 143 10.39 12.80 -13.28
C LYS A 143 10.77 11.37 -12.98
N ILE A 144 10.01 10.65 -12.17
CA ILE A 144 10.35 9.32 -11.65
C ILE A 144 9.25 8.33 -12.00
N LYS A 145 9.64 7.11 -12.34
CA LYS A 145 8.74 5.99 -12.58
C LYS A 145 9.18 4.79 -11.75
N PHE A 146 8.27 3.87 -11.49
CA PHE A 146 8.64 2.55 -10.97
C PHE A 146 9.52 1.83 -11.98
N GLN A 147 10.58 1.17 -11.51
CA GLN A 147 11.44 0.36 -12.39
C GLN A 147 10.69 -0.89 -12.86
N SER A 148 10.97 -1.32 -14.09
CA SER A 148 10.42 -2.53 -14.69
C SER A 148 11.00 -3.77 -14.00
N CYS A 149 10.46 -4.11 -12.82
CA CYS A 149 10.83 -5.29 -12.04
C CYS A 149 9.65 -5.74 -11.17
N ASN A 150 9.73 -7.01 -10.70
CA ASN A 150 8.70 -7.62 -9.85
C ASN A 150 9.03 -7.55 -8.35
N ARG A 151 10.21 -7.05 -7.97
CA ARG A 151 10.63 -6.91 -6.57
C ARG A 151 11.53 -5.69 -6.43
N GLY A 152 11.30 -4.93 -5.35
CA GLY A 152 12.11 -3.77 -5.01
C GLY A 152 11.78 -2.52 -5.85
N GLU A 153 10.69 -2.54 -6.61
CA GLU A 153 10.18 -1.41 -7.39
C GLU A 153 9.91 -0.19 -6.49
N ASP A 154 9.37 -0.43 -5.30
CA ASP A 154 9.09 0.57 -4.27
C ASP A 154 10.38 1.14 -3.65
N THR A 155 11.31 0.28 -3.26
CA THR A 155 12.61 0.68 -2.69
C THR A 155 13.43 1.50 -3.69
N ASN A 156 13.44 1.09 -4.95
CA ASN A 156 14.13 1.82 -6.01
C ASN A 156 13.44 3.16 -6.28
N PHE A 157 12.10 3.19 -6.31
CA PHE A 157 11.32 4.42 -6.46
C PHE A 157 11.64 5.44 -5.36
N LEU A 158 11.68 5.01 -4.09
CA LEU A 158 12.02 5.88 -2.96
C LEU A 158 13.45 6.42 -3.04
N LYS A 159 14.42 5.60 -3.48
CA LYS A 159 15.80 6.05 -3.73
C LYS A 159 15.86 7.12 -4.81
N GLU A 160 15.17 6.89 -5.93
CA GLU A 160 15.09 7.86 -7.04
C GLU A 160 14.40 9.16 -6.59
N CYS A 161 13.32 9.09 -5.79
CA CYS A 161 12.70 10.26 -5.19
C CYS A 161 13.72 11.10 -4.42
N LYS A 162 14.46 10.47 -3.52
CA LYS A 162 15.47 11.14 -2.71
C LYS A 162 16.59 11.75 -3.57
N MET A 163 17.11 11.02 -4.55
CA MET A 163 18.15 11.50 -5.46
C MET A 163 17.72 12.71 -6.29
N ASN A 164 16.42 12.82 -6.57
CA ASN A 164 15.83 13.95 -7.29
C ASN A 164 15.31 15.08 -6.39
N GLY A 165 15.59 15.03 -5.08
CA GLY A 165 15.27 16.08 -4.11
C GLY A 165 13.81 16.05 -3.62
N PHE A 166 13.05 14.98 -3.89
CA PHE A 166 11.72 14.81 -3.32
C PHE A 166 11.80 14.35 -1.87
N THR A 167 10.85 14.82 -1.07
CA THR A 167 10.78 14.57 0.35
C THR A 167 9.81 13.44 0.67
N ILE A 168 10.22 12.55 1.57
CA ILE A 168 9.44 11.40 2.03
C ILE A 168 9.13 11.58 3.51
N TYR A 169 7.87 11.39 3.91
CA TYR A 169 7.44 11.51 5.28
C TYR A 169 6.73 10.23 5.74
N SER A 170 7.18 9.67 6.85
CA SER A 170 6.47 8.60 7.56
C SER A 170 5.39 9.24 8.41
N SER A 171 4.12 9.03 8.06
CA SER A 171 2.97 9.46 8.86
C SER A 171 2.83 8.64 10.14
N ASP A 172 1.72 8.80 10.87
CA ASP A 172 1.41 7.94 12.00
C ASP A 172 1.29 6.46 11.60
N LYS A 173 1.27 5.57 12.60
CA LYS A 173 1.21 4.11 12.41
C LYS A 173 -0.20 3.55 12.23
N TYR A 174 -1.25 4.37 12.34
CA TYR A 174 -2.64 3.95 12.40
C TYR A 174 -3.27 3.77 11.01
N ASN A 175 -4.47 3.20 10.99
CA ASN A 175 -5.27 2.94 9.78
C ASN A 175 -4.62 2.05 8.72
N PHE A 176 -3.60 1.25 9.11
CA PHE A 176 -2.98 0.25 8.26
C PHE A 176 -2.50 -0.94 9.10
N ILE A 177 -2.75 -2.15 8.61
CA ILE A 177 -2.20 -3.39 9.19
C ILE A 177 -1.64 -4.22 8.05
N GLN A 178 -0.32 -4.48 8.10
CA GLN A 178 0.28 -5.46 7.21
C GLN A 178 -0.11 -6.87 7.65
N MET A 179 -0.68 -7.65 6.75
CA MET A 179 -1.13 -9.01 7.01
C MET A 179 -0.06 -10.01 6.57
N ARG A 180 0.52 -10.76 7.52
CA ARG A 180 1.43 -11.86 7.22
C ARG A 180 0.72 -13.19 7.41
N TYR A 181 0.22 -13.73 6.30
CA TYR A 181 -0.46 -15.02 6.27
C TYR A 181 0.51 -16.20 6.47
N LYS A 182 0.00 -17.32 7.01
CA LYS A 182 0.79 -18.57 7.21
C LYS A 182 1.37 -19.10 5.90
N ASN A 183 0.66 -18.93 4.79
CA ASN A 183 1.15 -19.32 3.49
C ASN A 183 2.16 -18.29 2.97
N THR A 184 3.42 -18.46 3.33
CA THR A 184 4.51 -17.54 2.94
C THR A 184 4.78 -17.55 1.43
N ALA A 185 4.34 -18.56 0.69
CA ALA A 185 4.48 -18.60 -0.77
C ALA A 185 3.63 -17.52 -1.48
N ALA A 186 2.60 -17.01 -0.81
CA ALA A 186 1.76 -15.91 -1.31
C ALA A 186 2.41 -14.53 -1.13
N HIS A 187 3.45 -14.41 -0.29
CA HIS A 187 4.13 -13.14 -0.05
C HIS A 187 5.30 -12.91 -1.00
N THR A 188 5.39 -11.72 -1.55
CA THR A 188 6.56 -11.31 -2.34
C THR A 188 7.83 -11.29 -1.50
N TRP A 189 7.75 -10.91 -0.23
CA TRP A 189 8.86 -10.87 0.71
C TRP A 189 8.85 -12.08 1.64
N GLN A 190 9.65 -13.10 1.29
CA GLN A 190 9.71 -14.41 1.96
C GLN A 190 10.73 -14.47 3.11
N ILE A 191 10.68 -13.51 4.05
CA ILE A 191 11.46 -13.56 5.29
C ILE A 191 10.77 -14.49 6.30
N GLN A 192 11.56 -15.18 7.15
CA GLN A 192 11.01 -15.98 8.24
C GLN A 192 10.34 -15.10 9.29
N ASP A 193 9.25 -15.58 9.90
CA ASP A 193 8.45 -14.76 10.83
C ASP A 193 9.24 -14.36 12.08
N GLU A 194 10.17 -15.19 12.56
CA GLU A 194 11.08 -14.87 13.65
C GLU A 194 11.99 -13.67 13.30
N ASP A 195 12.54 -13.64 12.09
CA ASP A 195 13.40 -12.55 11.62
C ASP A 195 12.58 -11.28 11.37
N TYR A 196 11.36 -11.44 10.86
CA TYR A 196 10.42 -10.34 10.69
C TYR A 196 10.10 -9.64 12.02
N LEU A 197 9.83 -10.44 13.08
CA LEU A 197 9.47 -9.95 14.41
C LEU A 197 10.62 -9.32 15.20
N LYS A 198 11.89 -9.54 14.82
CA LYS A 198 13.05 -8.91 15.51
C LYS A 198 12.98 -7.39 15.60
N ASN A 199 12.34 -6.74 14.63
CA ASN A 199 12.16 -5.28 14.58
C ASN A 199 10.71 -4.87 14.89
N CYS A 200 9.99 -5.68 15.67
CA CYS A 200 8.62 -5.43 16.05
C CYS A 200 8.46 -5.38 17.57
N GLN A 201 7.53 -4.57 18.00
CA GLN A 201 7.01 -4.57 19.37
C GLN A 201 5.67 -5.30 19.38
N VAL A 202 5.60 -6.49 19.99
CA VAL A 202 4.35 -7.22 20.16
C VAL A 202 3.42 -6.42 21.08
N VAL A 203 2.17 -6.24 20.65
CA VAL A 203 1.15 -5.45 21.41
C VAL A 203 -0.04 -6.29 21.82
N LYS A 204 -0.32 -7.42 21.15
CA LYS A 204 -1.40 -8.34 21.49
C LYS A 204 -1.18 -9.73 20.91
N ASP A 205 -1.61 -10.77 21.64
CA ASP A 205 -1.52 -12.19 21.26
C ASP A 205 -2.76 -12.68 20.48
N GLU A 206 -3.38 -11.80 19.69
CA GLU A 206 -4.50 -12.10 18.79
C GLU A 206 -4.69 -10.97 17.78
N PHE A 207 -5.41 -11.27 16.69
CA PHE A 207 -5.79 -10.23 15.73
C PHE A 207 -6.83 -9.27 16.33
N ASP A 208 -6.51 -7.98 16.34
CA ASP A 208 -7.42 -6.92 16.76
C ASP A 208 -7.24 -5.66 15.93
N LYS A 209 -8.07 -5.52 14.90
CA LYS A 209 -8.04 -4.35 14.01
C LYS A 209 -8.31 -3.02 14.74
N LYS A 210 -8.99 -3.05 15.91
CA LYS A 210 -9.28 -1.83 16.68
C LYS A 210 -8.02 -1.14 17.19
N LEU A 211 -6.92 -1.88 17.39
CA LEU A 211 -5.63 -1.30 17.78
C LEU A 211 -5.05 -0.36 16.73
N SER A 212 -5.42 -0.52 15.47
CA SER A 212 -4.96 0.33 14.37
C SER A 212 -5.85 1.55 14.12
N PHE A 213 -6.88 1.78 14.92
CA PHE A 213 -7.75 2.95 14.78
C PHE A 213 -7.39 4.02 15.81
N ILE A 214 -7.59 5.28 15.43
CA ILE A 214 -7.66 6.44 16.33
C ILE A 214 -9.12 6.84 16.44
#